data_d20533685552097776f03501d3800f2d
#
_entry.id   d20533685552097776f03501d3800f2d
#
_cell.length_a   1.000
_cell.length_b   1.000
_cell.length_c   1.000
_cell.angle_alpha   90.00
_cell.angle_beta   90.00
_cell.angle_gamma   90.00
#
_symmetry.space_group_name_H-M   'P 1'
#
loop_
_entity.id
_entity.type
_entity.pdbx_description
1 polymer ?
#
loop_
_entity_poly.entity_id
_entity_poly.type
_entity_poly.pdbx_seq_one_letter_code
_entity_poly.pdbx_strand_id
1 'polypeptide(L)'
;MNRTRNSTGLVSAWMGGSLAGLGICALVLTAAFAFHSSAQAEAGMPQQGPPPGQMGGPGGRGPGGRPQAPPKPFPITLTITDGTTASYRVREQLAGIDFPSDAVGQSTAVTGTVVFNKDGSVDASQSKLTFDLRTLKSDQSMRDGFIQRRTLETDQYPTVEFVPKSVKGMPNPLDGQIGFQLTGDMTVHGTTAPVTWQGIATVDNNNGVVAGRATTEFKFETFGMTPPQIARVMSVNDSITLEVEFRFKVS
;
A
#
# COMPACT_ATOMS: atom_id res chain seq x y z
N MET A 1 -4.72 -0.54 74.89
CA MET A 1 -5.84 0.45 74.88
C MET A 1 -6.19 0.63 73.40
N ASN A 2 -7.13 -0.19 72.92
CA ASN A 2 -8.55 0.04 72.72
C ASN A 2 -8.80 1.31 71.84
N ARG A 3 -9.31 1.23 70.63
CA ARG A 3 -10.69 0.87 70.27
C ARG A 3 -10.84 0.69 68.74
N THR A 4 -11.37 -0.45 68.40
CA THR A 4 -12.18 -0.76 67.23
C THR A 4 -13.40 0.16 67.05
N ARG A 5 -13.78 0.50 65.82
CA ARG A 5 -15.20 0.64 65.42
C ARG A 5 -15.41 0.30 63.96
N ASN A 6 -16.10 -0.81 63.75
CA ASN A 6 -16.89 -1.15 62.57
C ASN A 6 -18.06 -0.16 62.40
N SER A 7 -18.44 0.12 61.16
CA SER A 7 -19.84 0.35 60.82
C SER A 7 -20.15 -0.14 59.42
N THR A 8 -20.93 -1.15 59.37
CA THR A 8 -21.72 -1.78 58.33
C THR A 8 -22.86 -0.88 57.85
N GLY A 9 -23.28 -1.07 56.60
CA GLY A 9 -24.60 -0.73 56.09
C GLY A 9 -24.53 0.19 54.87
N LEU A 10 -25.23 0.03 53.80
CA LEU A 10 -26.47 -0.69 53.47
C LEU A 10 -26.54 -0.85 51.93
N VAL A 11 -27.04 -1.97 51.53
CA VAL A 11 -27.53 -2.34 50.20
C VAL A 11 -28.68 -1.42 49.79
N SER A 12 -28.69 -0.97 48.54
CA SER A 12 -29.93 -0.61 47.86
C SER A 12 -29.85 -1.00 46.39
N ALA A 13 -30.52 -2.09 46.09
CA ALA A 13 -30.93 -2.50 44.77
C ALA A 13 -32.01 -1.55 44.24
N TRP A 14 -31.90 -1.13 42.99
CA TRP A 14 -33.06 -0.69 42.19
C TRP A 14 -33.03 -1.35 40.85
N MET A 15 -34.06 -2.14 40.64
CA MET A 15 -34.45 -2.81 39.39
C MET A 15 -35.11 -1.80 38.46
N GLY A 16 -34.94 -2.06 37.18
CA GLY A 16 -36.03 -1.88 36.23
C GLY A 16 -35.85 -0.78 35.20
N GLY A 17 -35.76 -1.18 33.94
CA GLY A 17 -35.94 -0.28 32.79
C GLY A 17 -35.41 -0.85 31.49
N SER A 18 -36.15 -1.86 31.01
CA SER A 18 -36.06 -2.32 29.61
C SER A 18 -36.63 -1.24 28.68
N LEU A 19 -35.96 -0.88 27.57
CA LEU A 19 -36.60 -0.49 26.30
C LEU A 19 -35.55 -0.38 25.17
N ALA A 20 -35.68 -1.34 24.31
CA ALA A 20 -35.76 -1.20 22.84
C ALA A 20 -34.78 -0.28 22.10
N GLY A 21 -33.87 -0.89 21.37
CA GLY A 21 -33.80 -0.87 19.93
C GLY A 21 -33.43 0.46 19.27
N LEU A 22 -32.30 0.48 18.66
CA LEU A 22 -32.17 1.03 17.31
C LEU A 22 -30.77 0.62 16.78
N GLY A 23 -30.78 -0.37 15.90
CA GLY A 23 -29.61 -0.76 15.14
C GLY A 23 -29.21 0.39 14.23
N ILE A 24 -27.95 0.79 14.34
CA ILE A 24 -27.31 1.61 13.31
C ILE A 24 -26.59 0.64 12.38
N CYS A 25 -27.23 0.34 11.25
CA CYS A 25 -26.63 -0.27 10.08
C CYS A 25 -25.40 0.54 9.65
N ALA A 26 -24.25 -0.07 9.75
CA ALA A 26 -23.05 0.39 9.04
C ALA A 26 -23.30 0.23 7.53
N LEU A 27 -23.55 1.35 6.87
CA LEU A 27 -23.67 1.44 5.42
C LEU A 27 -22.25 1.34 4.83
N VAL A 28 -21.88 0.14 4.42
CA VAL A 28 -20.73 -0.08 3.55
C VAL A 28 -21.12 0.45 2.18
N LEU A 29 -20.65 1.64 1.82
CA LEU A 29 -20.78 2.18 0.47
C LEU A 29 -19.79 1.46 -0.45
N THR A 30 -20.22 0.34 -1.03
CA THR A 30 -19.58 -0.22 -2.21
C THR A 30 -19.97 0.63 -3.41
N ALA A 31 -19.09 1.49 -3.89
CA ALA A 31 -19.23 2.17 -5.16
C ALA A 31 -19.08 1.14 -6.29
N ALA A 32 -20.19 0.53 -6.69
CA ALA A 32 -20.28 -0.23 -7.92
C ALA A 32 -20.35 0.77 -9.08
N PHE A 33 -19.30 0.89 -9.87
CA PHE A 33 -19.34 1.53 -11.17
C PHE A 33 -20.21 0.67 -12.10
N ALA A 34 -21.49 1.02 -12.23
CA ALA A 34 -22.37 0.47 -13.26
C ALA A 34 -22.02 1.11 -14.60
N PHE A 35 -21.43 0.33 -15.49
CA PHE A 35 -21.39 0.70 -16.92
C PHE A 35 -22.81 0.68 -17.46
N HIS A 36 -23.37 1.86 -17.72
CA HIS A 36 -24.59 1.98 -18.50
C HIS A 36 -24.27 1.74 -19.98
N SER A 37 -24.59 0.55 -20.44
CA SER A 37 -24.69 0.26 -21.87
C SER A 37 -26.06 0.80 -22.35
N SER A 38 -26.04 1.94 -22.98
CA SER A 38 -27.22 2.46 -23.71
C SER A 38 -27.34 1.71 -25.03
N ALA A 39 -28.22 0.70 -25.04
CA ALA A 39 -28.67 0.10 -26.28
C ALA A 39 -29.65 1.10 -26.95
N GLN A 40 -29.19 1.82 -27.98
CA GLN A 40 -30.08 2.50 -28.90
C GLN A 40 -30.66 1.50 -29.89
N ALA A 41 -31.98 1.37 -29.88
CA ALA A 41 -32.70 0.64 -30.89
C ALA A 41 -32.67 1.48 -32.18
N GLU A 42 -31.91 1.06 -33.17
CA GLU A 42 -32.00 1.58 -34.52
C GLU A 42 -33.10 0.86 -35.31
N ALA A 43 -34.04 1.66 -35.77
CA ALA A 43 -35.09 1.26 -36.69
C ALA A 43 -34.53 0.82 -38.03
N GLY A 44 -35.03 -0.28 -38.54
CA GLY A 44 -34.56 -0.97 -39.76
C GLY A 44 -34.59 -0.07 -40.99
N MET A 45 -33.49 0.01 -41.71
CA MET A 45 -33.40 0.34 -43.11
C MET A 45 -33.17 -0.90 -43.98
N PRO A 46 -33.73 -0.96 -45.18
CA PRO A 46 -33.62 -2.17 -46.03
C PRO A 46 -32.17 -2.35 -46.52
N GLN A 47 -31.68 -3.57 -46.36
CA GLN A 47 -30.39 -3.98 -46.89
C GLN A 47 -30.37 -3.99 -48.41
N GLN A 48 -29.60 -3.09 -49.02
CA GLN A 48 -29.18 -3.24 -50.42
C GLN A 48 -27.99 -4.23 -50.44
N GLY A 49 -28.13 -5.31 -51.20
CA GLY A 49 -27.10 -6.29 -51.39
C GLY A 49 -25.82 -5.69 -52.05
N PRO A 50 -24.66 -6.30 -51.79
CA PRO A 50 -23.40 -5.82 -52.32
C PRO A 50 -23.33 -6.02 -53.86
N PRO A 51 -22.71 -5.08 -54.63
CA PRO A 51 -22.47 -5.26 -56.03
C PRO A 51 -21.44 -6.38 -56.29
N PRO A 52 -21.59 -7.17 -57.38
CA PRO A 52 -20.64 -8.20 -57.71
C PRO A 52 -19.35 -7.59 -58.30
N GLY A 53 -18.21 -7.96 -57.75
CA GLY A 53 -16.89 -7.84 -58.37
C GLY A 53 -15.98 -6.75 -57.85
N GLN A 54 -15.31 -7.01 -56.73
CA GLN A 54 -13.93 -6.55 -56.52
C GLN A 54 -13.09 -7.70 -56.03
N MET A 55 -12.21 -8.16 -56.92
CA MET A 55 -11.18 -9.16 -56.61
C MET A 55 -10.26 -8.64 -55.54
N GLY A 56 -9.93 -9.52 -54.60
CA GLY A 56 -9.12 -9.25 -53.43
C GLY A 56 -7.76 -8.65 -53.74
N GLY A 57 -7.53 -7.46 -53.21
CA GLY A 57 -6.19 -6.95 -52.98
C GLY A 57 -5.52 -7.68 -51.82
N PRO A 58 -4.18 -7.87 -51.84
CA PRO A 58 -3.49 -8.54 -50.73
C PRO A 58 -3.68 -7.76 -49.45
N GLY A 59 -4.11 -8.47 -48.39
CA GLY A 59 -4.48 -7.95 -47.11
C GLY A 59 -3.59 -6.84 -46.56
N GLY A 60 -4.19 -5.70 -46.31
CA GLY A 60 -3.56 -4.64 -45.56
C GLY A 60 -3.25 -5.16 -44.15
N ARG A 61 -1.96 -5.34 -43.88
CA ARG A 61 -1.45 -5.52 -42.52
C ARG A 61 -1.86 -4.27 -41.74
N GLY A 62 -2.80 -4.43 -40.80
CA GLY A 62 -3.04 -3.43 -39.79
C GLY A 62 -1.71 -2.98 -39.16
N PRO A 63 -1.65 -1.79 -38.50
CA PRO A 63 -0.41 -1.31 -37.90
C PRO A 63 0.10 -2.38 -36.95
N GLY A 64 1.12 -3.11 -37.38
CA GLY A 64 1.73 -4.21 -36.66
C GLY A 64 2.27 -3.67 -35.33
N GLY A 65 1.60 -3.97 -34.24
CA GLY A 65 2.18 -3.80 -32.92
C GLY A 65 3.56 -4.46 -32.92
N ARG A 66 4.57 -3.76 -32.41
CA ARG A 66 5.90 -4.36 -32.27
C ARG A 66 5.74 -5.69 -31.53
N PRO A 67 6.40 -6.78 -31.98
CA PRO A 67 6.36 -8.03 -31.25
C PRO A 67 6.76 -7.79 -29.78
N GLN A 68 5.92 -8.19 -28.86
CA GLN A 68 6.23 -8.09 -27.44
C GLN A 68 7.31 -9.12 -27.11
N ALA A 69 8.31 -8.72 -26.31
CA ALA A 69 9.31 -9.65 -25.83
C ALA A 69 8.65 -10.75 -24.97
N PRO A 70 9.13 -12.01 -25.06
CA PRO A 70 8.54 -13.10 -24.29
C PRO A 70 8.68 -12.85 -22.79
N PRO A 71 7.69 -13.33 -21.99
CA PRO A 71 7.74 -13.27 -20.53
C PRO A 71 8.98 -13.98 -19.99
N LYS A 72 9.58 -13.42 -18.93
CA LYS A 72 10.74 -14.03 -18.26
C LYS A 72 10.30 -15.10 -17.26
N PRO A 73 10.76 -16.35 -17.41
CA PRO A 73 10.53 -17.39 -16.41
C PRO A 73 11.47 -17.21 -15.21
N PHE A 74 11.07 -17.75 -14.08
CA PHE A 74 11.95 -17.83 -12.90
C PHE A 74 13.12 -18.81 -13.11
N PRO A 75 14.29 -18.61 -12.45
CA PRO A 75 14.57 -17.60 -11.43
C PRO A 75 14.78 -16.20 -12.02
N ILE A 76 14.41 -15.16 -11.23
CA ILE A 76 14.63 -13.76 -11.59
C ILE A 76 15.10 -12.95 -10.38
N THR A 77 15.80 -11.86 -10.66
CA THR A 77 16.11 -10.84 -9.68
C THR A 77 15.43 -9.53 -10.05
N LEU A 78 14.70 -8.95 -9.12
CA LEU A 78 14.12 -7.62 -9.22
C LEU A 78 15.00 -6.64 -8.45
N THR A 79 15.60 -5.66 -9.13
CA THR A 79 16.46 -4.64 -8.51
C THR A 79 15.79 -3.28 -8.59
N ILE A 80 15.69 -2.57 -7.47
CA ILE A 80 15.15 -1.19 -7.41
C ILE A 80 15.94 -0.29 -8.36
N THR A 81 15.21 0.57 -9.07
CA THR A 81 15.81 1.57 -9.97
C THR A 81 15.20 2.95 -9.74
N ASP A 82 15.76 3.95 -10.40
CA ASP A 82 15.25 5.32 -10.39
C ASP A 82 13.76 5.37 -10.74
N GLY A 83 13.06 6.33 -10.13
CA GLY A 83 11.62 6.47 -10.22
C GLY A 83 10.84 5.70 -9.14
N THR A 84 11.55 5.09 -8.18
CA THR A 84 10.95 4.54 -6.97
C THR A 84 10.80 5.63 -5.92
N THR A 85 9.60 5.74 -5.32
CA THR A 85 9.32 6.68 -4.22
C THR A 85 8.61 5.93 -3.10
N ALA A 86 9.08 6.12 -1.87
CA ALA A 86 8.39 5.62 -0.68
C ALA A 86 7.88 6.78 0.16
N SER A 87 6.68 6.66 0.70
CA SER A 87 6.03 7.66 1.52
C SER A 87 5.36 7.06 2.75
N TYR A 88 5.27 7.86 3.80
CA TYR A 88 4.38 7.60 4.92
C TYR A 88 3.19 8.55 4.88
N ARG A 89 2.08 8.10 5.45
CA ARG A 89 0.89 8.89 5.70
C ARG A 89 0.38 8.63 7.10
N VAL A 90 0.14 9.71 7.86
CA VAL A 90 -0.44 9.67 9.21
C VAL A 90 -1.52 10.72 9.31
N ARG A 91 -2.71 10.32 9.79
CA ARG A 91 -3.82 11.24 10.01
C ARG A 91 -3.59 12.06 11.28
N GLU A 92 -3.69 13.39 11.17
CA GLU A 92 -3.51 14.32 12.28
C GLU A 92 -4.65 15.33 12.36
N GLN A 93 -4.93 15.84 13.57
CA GLN A 93 -5.82 16.97 13.80
C GLN A 93 -4.99 18.14 14.31
N LEU A 94 -4.97 19.22 13.56
CA LEU A 94 -4.27 20.44 13.93
C LEU A 94 -5.17 21.40 14.72
N ALA A 95 -4.59 22.10 15.69
CA ALA A 95 -5.30 23.12 16.45
C ALA A 95 -5.68 24.31 15.55
N GLY A 96 -6.96 24.71 15.59
CA GLY A 96 -7.50 25.79 14.78
C GLY A 96 -7.86 25.42 13.33
N ILE A 97 -7.83 24.11 13.00
CA ILE A 97 -8.33 23.58 11.73
C ILE A 97 -9.46 22.60 12.03
N ASP A 98 -10.63 22.83 11.43
CA ASP A 98 -11.85 22.07 11.76
C ASP A 98 -11.83 20.62 11.25
N PHE A 99 -11.00 20.29 10.26
CA PHE A 99 -10.94 18.95 9.67
C PHE A 99 -9.57 18.33 9.86
N PRO A 100 -9.53 16.99 10.13
CA PRO A 100 -8.28 16.25 10.14
C PRO A 100 -7.58 16.30 8.77
N SER A 101 -6.25 16.40 8.78
CA SER A 101 -5.40 16.38 7.60
C SER A 101 -4.44 15.19 7.64
N ASP A 102 -3.77 14.92 6.52
CA ASP A 102 -2.76 13.88 6.45
C ASP A 102 -1.38 14.53 6.47
N ALA A 103 -0.54 14.11 7.42
CA ALA A 103 0.89 14.35 7.38
C ALA A 103 1.52 13.34 6.43
N VAL A 104 2.11 13.81 5.34
CA VAL A 104 2.76 12.98 4.32
C VAL A 104 4.21 13.38 4.20
N GLY A 105 5.12 12.40 4.26
CA GLY A 105 6.51 12.59 3.93
C GLY A 105 7.00 11.51 2.99
N GLN A 106 7.94 11.83 2.13
CA GLN A 106 8.41 10.95 1.07
C GLN A 106 9.90 11.02 0.84
N SER A 107 10.46 10.00 0.22
CA SER A 107 11.83 9.97 -0.27
C SER A 107 11.98 9.02 -1.45
N THR A 108 12.98 9.28 -2.28
CA THR A 108 13.40 8.40 -3.39
C THR A 108 14.64 7.56 -3.06
N ALA A 109 15.19 7.68 -1.85
CA ALA A 109 16.36 6.91 -1.43
C ALA A 109 15.98 5.49 -1.01
N VAL A 110 15.45 4.72 -1.97
CA VAL A 110 15.09 3.30 -1.85
C VAL A 110 16.05 2.48 -2.68
N THR A 111 16.61 1.42 -2.10
CA THR A 111 17.55 0.52 -2.76
C THR A 111 17.26 -0.93 -2.41
N GLY A 112 17.83 -1.87 -3.16
CA GLY A 112 17.79 -3.28 -2.84
C GLY A 112 17.26 -4.15 -3.95
N THR A 113 17.11 -5.44 -3.62
CA THR A 113 16.71 -6.49 -4.55
C THR A 113 15.69 -7.43 -3.93
N VAL A 114 14.90 -8.08 -4.79
CA VAL A 114 14.07 -9.23 -4.45
C VAL A 114 14.43 -10.36 -5.40
N VAL A 115 14.86 -11.49 -4.87
CA VAL A 115 15.29 -12.66 -5.63
C VAL A 115 14.24 -13.76 -5.55
N PHE A 116 13.87 -14.31 -6.70
CA PHE A 116 12.93 -15.40 -6.82
C PHE A 116 13.63 -16.67 -7.30
N ASN A 117 13.37 -17.77 -6.61
CA ASN A 117 13.81 -19.10 -6.99
C ASN A 117 13.06 -19.65 -8.22
N LYS A 118 13.52 -20.76 -8.78
CA LYS A 118 12.88 -21.42 -9.94
C LYS A 118 11.40 -21.79 -9.72
N ASP A 119 11.03 -22.09 -8.48
CA ASP A 119 9.66 -22.43 -8.09
C ASP A 119 8.76 -21.21 -7.83
N GLY A 120 9.31 -19.98 -7.96
CA GLY A 120 8.61 -18.74 -7.68
C GLY A 120 8.59 -18.32 -6.20
N SER A 121 9.24 -19.08 -5.33
CA SER A 121 9.43 -18.67 -3.93
C SER A 121 10.46 -17.53 -3.83
N VAL A 122 10.34 -16.72 -2.77
CA VAL A 122 11.32 -15.66 -2.48
C VAL A 122 12.54 -16.28 -1.81
N ASP A 123 13.74 -15.94 -2.30
CA ASP A 123 14.98 -16.20 -1.58
C ASP A 123 15.23 -15.08 -0.57
N ALA A 124 14.79 -15.28 0.68
CA ALA A 124 14.93 -14.30 1.75
C ALA A 124 16.39 -13.97 2.12
N SER A 125 17.32 -14.88 1.85
CA SER A 125 18.74 -14.70 2.17
C SER A 125 19.43 -13.72 1.21
N GLN A 126 18.91 -13.59 -0.02
CA GLN A 126 19.42 -12.72 -1.06
C GLN A 126 18.51 -11.51 -1.32
N SER A 127 17.38 -11.39 -0.60
CA SER A 127 16.41 -10.34 -0.78
C SER A 127 16.44 -9.36 0.37
N LYS A 128 16.63 -8.08 0.05
CA LYS A 128 16.51 -6.98 1.01
C LYS A 128 16.18 -5.67 0.29
N LEU A 129 15.25 -4.92 0.83
CA LEU A 129 14.95 -3.55 0.45
C LEU A 129 15.31 -2.63 1.60
N THR A 130 15.95 -1.50 1.29
CA THR A 130 16.40 -0.52 2.28
C THR A 130 15.93 0.87 1.88
N PHE A 131 15.42 1.60 2.87
CA PHE A 131 14.98 2.98 2.72
C PHE A 131 15.76 3.88 3.69
N ASP A 132 16.35 4.98 3.19
CA ASP A 132 17.12 5.95 4.01
C ASP A 132 16.18 6.99 4.61
N LEU A 133 15.94 6.91 5.93
CA LEU A 133 15.05 7.79 6.67
C LEU A 133 15.56 9.23 6.77
N ARG A 134 16.88 9.46 6.63
CA ARG A 134 17.50 10.78 6.71
C ARG A 134 17.12 11.68 5.52
N THR A 135 16.68 11.06 4.43
CA THR A 135 16.26 11.74 3.20
C THR A 135 14.76 12.03 3.16
N LEU A 136 14.03 11.61 4.18
CA LEU A 136 12.58 11.76 4.29
C LEU A 136 12.21 13.25 4.43
N LYS A 137 11.28 13.72 3.57
CA LYS A 137 10.83 15.12 3.53
C LYS A 137 9.32 15.19 3.40
N SER A 138 8.74 16.15 4.11
CA SER A 138 7.35 16.55 3.98
C SER A 138 7.24 17.99 3.46
N ASP A 139 6.03 18.53 3.46
CA ASP A 139 5.73 19.95 3.17
C ASP A 139 6.21 20.93 4.25
N GLN A 140 6.64 20.41 5.43
CA GLN A 140 7.04 21.24 6.57
C GLN A 140 8.39 20.80 7.16
N SER A 141 9.44 21.59 6.98
CA SER A 141 10.79 21.28 7.47
C SER A 141 10.89 21.13 8.99
N MET A 142 10.05 21.85 9.77
CA MET A 142 9.99 21.66 11.23
C MET A 142 9.46 20.26 11.59
N ARG A 143 8.45 19.75 10.85
CA ARG A 143 7.94 18.39 11.01
C ARG A 143 9.05 17.39 10.70
N ASP A 144 9.76 17.57 9.59
CA ASP A 144 10.85 16.68 9.17
C ASP A 144 11.92 16.57 10.27
N GLY A 145 12.38 17.70 10.76
CA GLY A 145 13.37 17.74 11.83
C GLY A 145 12.88 17.12 13.15
N PHE A 146 11.59 17.26 13.48
CA PHE A 146 11.01 16.61 14.67
C PHE A 146 10.94 15.09 14.50
N ILE A 147 10.37 14.63 13.36
CA ILE A 147 10.23 13.21 13.06
C ILE A 147 11.59 12.52 13.02
N GLN A 148 12.57 13.10 12.34
CA GLN A 148 13.92 12.53 12.25
C GLN A 148 14.59 12.41 13.62
N ARG A 149 14.54 13.47 14.46
CA ARG A 149 15.28 13.48 15.73
C ARG A 149 14.55 12.87 16.91
N ARG A 150 13.19 12.87 16.91
CA ARG A 150 12.40 12.51 18.11
C ARG A 150 11.53 11.29 17.94
N THR A 151 11.07 10.99 16.71
CA THR A 151 10.19 9.84 16.46
C THR A 151 10.96 8.68 15.88
N LEU A 152 11.81 8.94 14.88
CA LEU A 152 12.58 7.92 14.17
C LEU A 152 14.02 7.78 14.68
N GLU A 153 14.53 8.79 15.38
CA GLU A 153 15.90 8.83 15.91
C GLU A 153 16.94 8.43 14.84
N THR A 154 16.88 9.10 13.68
CA THR A 154 17.63 8.71 12.48
C THR A 154 19.16 8.75 12.62
N ASP A 155 19.68 9.43 13.64
CA ASP A 155 21.10 9.35 14.00
C ASP A 155 21.49 7.95 14.51
N GLN A 156 20.56 7.25 15.16
CA GLN A 156 20.75 5.90 15.67
C GLN A 156 20.17 4.84 14.73
N TYR A 157 19.02 5.14 14.11
CA TYR A 157 18.29 4.23 13.22
C TYR A 157 18.09 4.86 11.84
N PRO A 158 19.15 4.97 11.03
CA PRO A 158 19.13 5.75 9.79
C PRO A 158 18.27 5.13 8.66
N THR A 159 17.93 3.84 8.77
CA THR A 159 17.27 3.10 7.69
C THR A 159 16.09 2.27 8.18
N VAL A 160 15.13 2.07 7.30
CA VAL A 160 14.17 0.96 7.37
C VAL A 160 14.68 -0.16 6.46
N GLU A 161 14.67 -1.37 6.95
CA GLU A 161 14.98 -2.57 6.18
C GLU A 161 13.76 -3.47 6.07
N PHE A 162 13.54 -4.04 4.90
CA PHE A 162 12.50 -5.04 4.67
C PHE A 162 13.11 -6.26 3.99
N VAL A 163 12.96 -7.43 4.62
CA VAL A 163 13.39 -8.73 4.11
C VAL A 163 12.16 -9.52 3.68
N PRO A 164 11.86 -9.58 2.37
CA PRO A 164 10.76 -10.37 1.85
C PRO A 164 10.94 -11.86 2.15
N LYS A 165 9.87 -12.54 2.56
CA LYS A 165 9.89 -13.99 2.87
C LYS A 165 8.96 -14.80 1.97
N SER A 166 7.82 -14.25 1.60
CA SER A 166 6.86 -14.94 0.75
C SER A 166 6.04 -13.97 -0.09
N VAL A 167 5.61 -14.42 -1.24
CA VAL A 167 4.73 -13.68 -2.15
C VAL A 167 3.56 -14.57 -2.56
N LYS A 168 2.38 -13.95 -2.70
CA LYS A 168 1.18 -14.55 -3.31
C LYS A 168 0.76 -13.71 -4.51
N GLY A 169 0.20 -14.35 -5.54
CA GLY A 169 -0.31 -13.68 -6.73
C GLY A 169 0.72 -13.41 -7.82
N MET A 170 1.98 -13.84 -7.64
CA MET A 170 3.03 -13.67 -8.65
C MET A 170 2.93 -14.77 -9.70
N PRO A 171 2.72 -14.46 -11.00
CA PRO A 171 2.68 -15.47 -12.05
C PRO A 171 4.09 -15.94 -12.42
N ASN A 172 4.17 -17.19 -12.91
CA ASN A 172 5.40 -17.73 -13.51
C ASN A 172 5.05 -18.33 -14.89
N PRO A 173 5.53 -17.76 -15.98
CA PRO A 173 6.46 -16.63 -16.12
C PRO A 173 5.85 -15.29 -15.68
N LEU A 174 6.72 -14.34 -15.37
CA LEU A 174 6.35 -12.99 -14.95
C LEU A 174 5.82 -12.19 -16.14
N ASP A 175 4.53 -11.82 -16.12
CA ASP A 175 3.88 -11.12 -17.23
C ASP A 175 2.61 -10.36 -16.80
N GLY A 176 2.24 -9.36 -17.59
CA GLY A 176 0.95 -8.66 -17.52
C GLY A 176 0.76 -7.78 -16.30
N GLN A 177 -0.50 -7.64 -15.88
CA GLN A 177 -0.88 -6.98 -14.65
C GLN A 177 -0.96 -7.99 -13.51
N ILE A 178 -0.40 -7.63 -12.37
CA ILE A 178 -0.22 -8.49 -11.20
C ILE A 178 -0.83 -7.83 -9.98
N GLY A 179 -1.73 -8.54 -9.28
CA GLY A 179 -2.09 -8.22 -7.91
C GLY A 179 -1.32 -9.15 -6.98
N PHE A 180 -0.60 -8.60 -5.98
CA PHE A 180 0.25 -9.42 -5.12
C PHE A 180 0.12 -9.06 -3.64
N GLN A 181 0.47 -10.03 -2.80
CA GLN A 181 0.75 -9.85 -1.38
C GLN A 181 2.18 -10.26 -1.11
N LEU A 182 2.98 -9.35 -0.55
CA LEU A 182 4.38 -9.61 -0.20
C LEU A 182 4.54 -9.54 1.32
N THR A 183 4.82 -10.66 1.95
CA THR A 183 5.03 -10.75 3.41
C THR A 183 6.51 -10.91 3.72
N GLY A 184 6.98 -10.21 4.73
CA GLY A 184 8.36 -10.26 5.18
C GLY A 184 8.55 -9.59 6.54
N ASP A 185 9.78 -9.56 7.01
CA ASP A 185 10.17 -8.86 8.21
C ASP A 185 10.60 -7.44 7.87
N MET A 186 10.03 -6.47 8.56
CA MET A 186 10.41 -5.07 8.48
C MET A 186 11.08 -4.64 9.79
N THR A 187 12.20 -3.94 9.67
CA THR A 187 12.92 -3.37 10.81
C THR A 187 12.81 -1.85 10.74
N VAL A 188 12.20 -1.26 11.75
CA VAL A 188 12.05 0.19 11.94
C VAL A 188 12.46 0.51 13.36
N HIS A 189 13.20 1.61 13.58
CA HIS A 189 13.59 2.06 14.91
C HIS A 189 14.20 0.96 15.79
N GLY A 190 15.02 0.08 15.18
CA GLY A 190 15.68 -1.04 15.84
C GLY A 190 14.77 -2.24 16.19
N THR A 191 13.47 -2.14 15.94
CA THR A 191 12.49 -3.22 16.20
C THR A 191 12.12 -3.92 14.90
N THR A 192 12.07 -5.25 14.91
CA THR A 192 11.67 -6.05 13.75
C THR A 192 10.29 -6.67 13.97
N ALA A 193 9.40 -6.52 13.00
CA ALA A 193 8.06 -7.10 13.01
C ALA A 193 7.66 -7.61 11.62
N PRO A 194 6.80 -8.64 11.55
CA PRO A 194 6.26 -9.10 10.27
C PRO A 194 5.26 -8.10 9.72
N VAL A 195 5.37 -7.79 8.43
CA VAL A 195 4.41 -6.96 7.70
C VAL A 195 4.01 -7.61 6.38
N THR A 196 2.81 -7.26 5.90
CA THR A 196 2.30 -7.71 4.60
C THR A 196 1.94 -6.50 3.77
N TRP A 197 2.60 -6.38 2.63
CA TRP A 197 2.30 -5.38 1.61
C TRP A 197 1.24 -5.91 0.64
N GLN A 198 0.27 -5.07 0.31
CA GLN A 198 -0.69 -5.29 -0.76
C GLN A 198 -0.29 -4.44 -1.94
N GLY A 199 -0.21 -5.03 -3.14
CA GLY A 199 0.27 -4.25 -4.28
C GLY A 199 -0.32 -4.70 -5.62
N ILE A 200 -0.16 -3.80 -6.58
CA ILE A 200 -0.42 -4.06 -7.98
C ILE A 200 0.82 -3.66 -8.78
N ALA A 201 1.13 -4.41 -9.81
CA ALA A 201 2.26 -4.16 -10.68
C ALA A 201 1.90 -4.40 -12.14
N THR A 202 2.66 -3.80 -13.04
CA THR A 202 2.63 -4.06 -14.48
C THR A 202 4.03 -4.46 -14.94
N VAL A 203 4.10 -5.50 -15.73
CA VAL A 203 5.35 -6.02 -16.31
C VAL A 203 5.51 -5.48 -17.71
N ASP A 204 6.65 -4.84 -17.97
CA ASP A 204 7.09 -4.44 -19.30
C ASP A 204 8.24 -5.36 -19.73
N ASN A 205 7.91 -6.43 -20.43
CA ASN A 205 8.88 -7.42 -20.88
C ASN A 205 9.84 -6.85 -21.93
N ASN A 206 9.43 -5.85 -22.72
CA ASN A 206 10.28 -5.22 -23.73
C ASN A 206 11.45 -4.46 -23.09
N ASN A 207 11.20 -3.79 -21.99
CA ASN A 207 12.20 -3.01 -21.26
C ASN A 207 12.76 -3.77 -20.05
N GLY A 208 12.22 -4.95 -19.72
CA GLY A 208 12.59 -5.73 -18.55
C GLY A 208 12.35 -4.95 -17.25
N VAL A 209 11.16 -4.36 -17.11
CA VAL A 209 10.79 -3.51 -15.98
C VAL A 209 9.50 -4.02 -15.36
N VAL A 210 9.45 -4.01 -14.03
CA VAL A 210 8.23 -4.17 -13.25
C VAL A 210 7.99 -2.89 -12.47
N ALA A 211 6.86 -2.25 -12.69
CA ALA A 211 6.51 -1.01 -12.02
C ALA A 211 5.11 -1.12 -11.40
N GLY A 212 4.91 -0.47 -10.27
CA GLY A 212 3.63 -0.55 -9.58
C GLY A 212 3.62 0.21 -8.27
N ARG A 213 2.63 -0.12 -7.45
CA ARG A 213 2.47 0.45 -6.10
C ARG A 213 2.14 -0.65 -5.10
N ALA A 214 2.59 -0.45 -3.87
CA ALA A 214 2.25 -1.30 -2.74
C ALA A 214 1.98 -0.46 -1.50
N THR A 215 1.11 -0.96 -0.63
CA THR A 215 0.75 -0.31 0.63
C THR A 215 0.80 -1.31 1.77
N THR A 216 1.14 -0.83 2.96
CA THR A 216 0.99 -1.55 4.22
C THR A 216 0.60 -0.57 5.32
N GLU A 217 -0.01 -1.07 6.39
CA GLU A 217 -0.43 -0.28 7.53
C GLU A 217 -0.03 -0.97 8.83
N PHE A 218 0.41 -0.19 9.81
CA PHE A 218 0.76 -0.67 11.15
C PHE A 218 0.65 0.47 12.17
N LYS A 219 0.71 0.12 13.45
CA LYS A 219 0.70 1.09 14.54
C LYS A 219 2.11 1.49 14.97
N PHE A 220 2.25 2.68 15.57
CA PHE A 220 3.52 3.10 16.14
C PHE A 220 4.11 2.07 17.11
N GLU A 221 3.26 1.51 17.99
CA GLU A 221 3.66 0.51 19.00
C GLU A 221 4.27 -0.76 18.38
N THR A 222 3.90 -1.12 17.13
CA THR A 222 4.45 -2.29 16.42
C THR A 222 5.98 -2.25 16.34
N PHE A 223 6.54 -1.04 16.25
CA PHE A 223 7.99 -0.82 16.15
C PHE A 223 8.55 -0.07 17.37
N GLY A 224 7.89 -0.16 18.54
CA GLY A 224 8.35 0.47 19.76
C GLY A 224 8.34 1.99 19.74
N MET A 225 7.63 2.59 18.80
CA MET A 225 7.47 4.04 18.68
C MET A 225 6.21 4.52 19.37
N THR A 226 6.14 5.82 19.66
CA THR A 226 4.94 6.50 20.15
C THR A 226 4.51 7.60 19.19
N PRO A 227 3.20 7.84 19.02
CA PRO A 227 2.72 8.97 18.24
C PRO A 227 3.32 10.29 18.72
N PRO A 228 3.79 11.16 17.80
CA PRO A 228 4.41 12.42 18.19
C PRO A 228 3.41 13.34 18.90
N GLN A 229 3.87 13.98 20.00
CA GLN A 229 3.12 14.97 20.73
C GLN A 229 3.74 16.36 20.49
N ILE A 230 3.05 17.21 19.75
CA ILE A 230 3.51 18.54 19.35
C ILE A 230 2.44 19.57 19.73
N ALA A 231 2.84 20.72 20.25
CA ALA A 231 1.94 21.73 20.83
C ALA A 231 0.80 22.22 19.91
N ARG A 232 0.93 22.11 18.59
CA ARG A 232 -0.10 22.51 17.62
C ARG A 232 -0.89 21.32 17.05
N VAL A 233 -0.57 20.09 17.45
CA VAL A 233 -1.25 18.88 17.01
C VAL A 233 -2.14 18.41 18.15
N MET A 234 -3.45 18.44 17.94
CA MET A 234 -4.42 18.00 18.95
C MET A 234 -4.45 16.48 19.10
N SER A 235 -4.30 15.77 17.98
CA SER A 235 -4.20 14.31 17.96
C SER A 235 -3.46 13.83 16.72
N VAL A 236 -2.77 12.70 16.86
CA VAL A 236 -2.16 11.91 15.79
C VAL A 236 -2.79 10.53 15.86
N ASN A 237 -3.24 10.02 14.72
CA ASN A 237 -3.74 8.65 14.65
C ASN A 237 -2.58 7.69 14.95
N ASP A 238 -2.86 6.63 15.69
CA ASP A 238 -1.89 5.58 16.00
C ASP A 238 -1.49 4.73 14.79
N SER A 239 -2.19 4.86 13.66
CA SER A 239 -1.93 4.11 12.44
C SER A 239 -1.05 4.88 11.46
N ILE A 240 -0.02 4.21 10.94
CA ILE A 240 0.87 4.68 9.89
C ILE A 240 0.61 3.86 8.65
N THR A 241 0.25 4.51 7.53
CA THR A 241 0.22 3.90 6.21
C THR A 241 1.54 4.16 5.50
N LEU A 242 2.20 3.11 5.01
CA LEU A 242 3.31 3.23 4.08
C LEU A 242 2.83 2.93 2.66
N GLU A 243 3.28 3.75 1.72
CA GLU A 243 3.00 3.63 0.30
C GLU A 243 4.32 3.64 -0.46
N VAL A 244 4.48 2.71 -1.41
CA VAL A 244 5.66 2.67 -2.28
C VAL A 244 5.20 2.61 -3.73
N GLU A 245 5.57 3.61 -4.51
CA GLU A 245 5.57 3.55 -5.97
C GLU A 245 6.93 3.01 -6.39
N PHE A 246 6.96 1.79 -6.88
CA PHE A 246 8.21 1.10 -7.15
C PHE A 246 8.46 0.90 -8.65
N ARG A 247 9.74 0.86 -8.98
CA ARG A 247 10.25 0.48 -10.29
C ARG A 247 11.43 -0.47 -10.12
N PHE A 248 11.29 -1.67 -10.64
CA PHE A 248 12.32 -2.70 -10.64
C PHE A 248 12.83 -2.97 -12.04
N LYS A 249 14.13 -3.21 -12.16
CA LYS A 249 14.74 -3.87 -13.31
C LYS A 249 14.73 -5.37 -13.09
N VAL A 250 14.38 -6.13 -14.14
CA VAL A 250 14.38 -7.60 -14.14
C VAL A 250 15.67 -8.11 -14.75
N SER A 251 16.38 -8.96 -14.05
CA SER A 251 17.57 -9.65 -14.54
C SER A 251 17.46 -11.17 -14.35
#